data_19c4d1ff6b2354160a5aaaa20ec22c46
#
_entry.id   19c4d1ff6b2354160a5aaaa20ec22c46
#
_cell.length_a   1.000
_cell.length_b   1.000
_cell.length_c   1.000
_cell.angle_alpha   90.00
_cell.angle_beta   90.00
_cell.angle_gamma   90.00
#
_symmetry.space_group_name_H-M   'P 1'
#
loop_
_entity.id
_entity.type
_entity.pdbx_description
1 polymer ?
#
loop_
_entity_poly.entity_id
_entity_poly.type
_entity_poly.pdbx_seq_one_letter_code
_entity_poly.pdbx_strand_id
1 'polypeptide(L)'
;NWSDVYEHTVLVTTTVMLLVTFYFGVSVSLAPDHSKALGVDNKGLFFVYFTITSLLARIGGGYFSDRLGRRSVLIIATLIITAGSVYIGLATSPFHLFAGALLFGAGYGLSSPSIFAWATDLAPDQNRGRAFSTVFMALEIGIGLGAFLGGQIYAGDADNLPLAFIGAGVMAFLGFIYLLFKK
;
A
#
# COMPACT_ATOMS: atom_id res chain seq x y z
N ASN A 1 -1.80 22.43 20.60
CA ASN A 1 -2.48 21.25 21.16
C ASN A 1 -2.56 20.13 20.11
N TRP A 2 -2.49 18.86 20.55
CA TRP A 2 -2.63 17.71 19.64
C TRP A 2 -3.94 17.71 18.86
N SER A 3 -5.02 18.24 19.44
CA SER A 3 -6.31 18.46 18.79
C SER A 3 -6.26 19.38 17.56
N ASP A 4 -5.21 20.17 17.40
CA ASP A 4 -5.06 21.09 16.27
C ASP A 4 -4.37 20.44 15.06
N VAL A 5 -3.77 19.28 15.25
CA VAL A 5 -3.01 18.54 14.23
C VAL A 5 -3.76 17.31 13.73
N TYR A 6 -4.61 16.71 14.59
CA TYR A 6 -5.26 15.44 14.32
C TYR A 6 -6.78 15.59 14.13
N GLU A 7 -7.33 14.89 13.12
CA GLU A 7 -8.76 14.86 12.81
C GLU A 7 -9.31 13.43 13.00
N HIS A 8 -10.19 13.25 13.97
CA HIS A 8 -10.73 11.94 14.34
C HIS A 8 -11.80 11.40 13.36
N THR A 9 -12.44 12.26 12.58
CA THR A 9 -13.45 11.85 11.60
C THR A 9 -12.87 10.98 10.49
N VAL A 10 -11.56 11.10 10.22
CA VAL A 10 -10.86 10.36 9.15
C VAL A 10 -10.10 9.14 9.64
N LEU A 11 -10.37 8.65 10.85
CA LEU A 11 -9.68 7.47 11.42
C LEU A 11 -9.73 6.24 10.54
N VAL A 12 -10.84 6.01 9.84
CA VAL A 12 -10.99 4.86 8.95
C VAL A 12 -9.99 4.94 7.80
N THR A 13 -9.94 6.08 7.12
CA THR A 13 -9.00 6.31 6.00
C THR A 13 -7.55 6.31 6.46
N THR A 14 -7.29 6.87 7.65
CA THR A 14 -5.96 6.90 8.29
C THR A 14 -5.46 5.48 8.59
N THR A 15 -6.31 4.62 9.17
CA THR A 15 -5.95 3.23 9.45
C THR A 15 -5.66 2.45 8.17
N VAL A 16 -6.51 2.58 7.15
CA VAL A 16 -6.29 1.92 5.85
C VAL A 16 -5.02 2.44 5.18
N MET A 17 -4.75 3.76 5.23
CA MET A 17 -3.52 4.34 4.71
C MET A 17 -2.29 3.73 5.36
N LEU A 18 -2.25 3.67 6.70
CA LEU A 18 -1.13 3.08 7.43
C LEU A 18 -0.86 1.63 7.03
N LEU A 19 -1.91 0.81 6.93
CA LEU A 19 -1.80 -0.61 6.61
C LEU A 19 -1.33 -0.84 5.15
N VAL A 20 -1.83 -0.06 4.21
CA VAL A 20 -1.43 -0.13 2.80
C VAL A 20 0.00 0.36 2.60
N THR A 21 0.38 1.47 3.24
CA THR A 21 1.71 2.04 3.09
C THR A 21 2.78 1.29 3.86
N PHE A 22 2.42 0.49 4.87
CA PHE A 22 3.33 -0.46 5.49
C PHE A 22 3.91 -1.43 4.45
N TYR A 23 3.05 -2.04 3.63
CA TYR A 23 3.51 -2.90 2.54
C TYR A 23 4.37 -2.14 1.51
N PHE A 24 4.00 -0.90 1.19
CA PHE A 24 4.80 -0.04 0.31
C PHE A 24 6.21 0.17 0.87
N GLY A 25 6.34 0.42 2.18
CA GLY A 25 7.64 0.58 2.85
C GLY A 25 8.52 -0.66 2.74
N VAL A 26 7.96 -1.86 2.97
CA VAL A 26 8.66 -3.14 2.75
C VAL A 26 9.11 -3.26 1.29
N SER A 27 8.23 -2.96 0.35
CA SER A 27 8.51 -3.11 -1.08
C SER A 27 9.63 -2.17 -1.55
N VAL A 28 9.60 -0.90 -1.13
CA VAL A 28 10.66 0.07 -1.51
C VAL A 28 12.01 -0.34 -0.93
N SER A 29 12.01 -0.87 0.29
CA SER A 29 13.24 -1.28 0.97
C SER A 29 13.84 -2.57 0.38
N LEU A 30 13.01 -3.59 0.13
CA LEU A 30 13.48 -4.96 -0.15
C LEU A 30 13.34 -5.41 -1.62
N ALA A 31 12.58 -4.71 -2.47
CA ALA A 31 12.45 -5.09 -3.87
C ALA A 31 13.79 -5.10 -4.63
N PRO A 32 14.77 -4.20 -4.35
CA PRO A 32 16.10 -4.28 -4.97
C PRO A 32 16.86 -5.55 -4.59
N ASP A 33 16.76 -5.99 -3.33
CA ASP A 33 17.43 -7.21 -2.86
C ASP A 33 16.75 -8.45 -3.41
N HIS A 34 15.42 -8.46 -3.46
CA HIS A 34 14.66 -9.54 -4.07
C HIS A 34 14.93 -9.67 -5.57
N SER A 35 15.04 -8.54 -6.29
CA SER A 35 15.46 -8.51 -7.70
C SER A 35 16.83 -9.15 -7.89
N LYS A 36 17.79 -8.79 -7.01
CA LYS A 36 19.14 -9.36 -7.03
C LYS A 36 19.15 -10.86 -6.77
N ALA A 37 18.37 -11.32 -5.77
CA ALA A 37 18.26 -12.73 -5.43
C ALA A 37 17.72 -13.58 -6.59
N LEU A 38 16.86 -12.99 -7.44
CA LEU A 38 16.29 -13.61 -8.63
C LEU A 38 17.13 -13.41 -9.90
N GLY A 39 18.34 -12.86 -9.80
CA GLY A 39 19.25 -12.67 -10.94
C GLY A 39 18.87 -11.52 -11.87
N VAL A 40 18.11 -10.53 -11.38
CA VAL A 40 17.77 -9.32 -12.14
C VAL A 40 18.86 -8.28 -11.97
N ASP A 41 19.61 -7.97 -13.04
CA ASP A 41 20.68 -6.98 -13.02
C ASP A 41 20.18 -5.57 -12.75
N ASN A 42 19.10 -5.16 -13.42
CA ASN A 42 18.49 -3.85 -13.24
C ASN A 42 17.39 -3.88 -12.19
N LYS A 43 17.75 -3.61 -10.95
CA LYS A 43 16.83 -3.57 -9.80
C LYS A 43 15.73 -2.53 -9.92
N GLY A 44 15.90 -1.52 -10.76
CA GLY A 44 14.90 -0.47 -11.01
C GLY A 44 13.69 -0.97 -11.81
N LEU A 45 13.80 -2.10 -12.52
CA LEU A 45 12.70 -2.65 -13.33
C LEU A 45 11.45 -2.94 -12.50
N PHE A 46 11.60 -3.42 -11.27
CA PHE A 46 10.46 -3.61 -10.36
C PHE A 46 9.61 -2.33 -10.24
N PHE A 47 10.27 -1.20 -10.02
CA PHE A 47 9.59 0.09 -9.88
C PHE A 47 9.00 0.60 -11.18
N VAL A 48 9.58 0.25 -12.33
CA VAL A 48 9.00 0.58 -13.64
C VAL A 48 7.65 -0.11 -13.82
N TYR A 49 7.58 -1.43 -13.59
CA TYR A 49 6.34 -2.20 -13.69
C TYR A 49 5.29 -1.71 -12.68
N PHE A 50 5.69 -1.50 -11.42
CA PHE A 50 4.85 -0.91 -10.39
C PHE A 50 4.30 0.45 -10.81
N THR A 51 5.16 1.36 -11.28
CA THR A 51 4.76 2.75 -11.61
C THR A 51 3.80 2.80 -12.78
N ILE A 52 4.05 2.02 -13.84
CA ILE A 52 3.17 1.98 -15.03
C ILE A 52 1.77 1.57 -14.61
N THR A 53 1.61 0.47 -13.88
CA THR A 53 0.28 0.00 -13.47
C THR A 53 -0.34 0.90 -12.41
N SER A 54 0.44 1.44 -11.48
CA SER A 54 -0.06 2.40 -10.50
C SER A 54 -0.60 3.67 -11.17
N LEU A 55 0.08 4.17 -12.20
CA LEU A 55 -0.38 5.34 -12.96
C LEU A 55 -1.68 5.04 -13.71
N LEU A 56 -1.74 3.91 -14.44
CA LEU A 56 -2.93 3.50 -15.18
C LEU A 56 -4.13 3.28 -14.25
N ALA A 57 -3.91 2.59 -13.13
CA ALA A 57 -4.94 2.36 -12.12
C ALA A 57 -5.42 3.67 -11.48
N ARG A 58 -4.54 4.64 -11.28
CA ARG A 58 -4.87 5.96 -10.72
C ARG A 58 -5.76 6.78 -11.64
N ILE A 59 -5.52 6.72 -12.97
CA ILE A 59 -6.36 7.40 -13.96
C ILE A 59 -7.79 6.86 -13.93
N GLY A 60 -7.96 5.52 -13.86
CA GLY A 60 -9.28 4.89 -13.75
C GLY A 60 -9.89 4.96 -12.36
N GLY A 61 -9.05 4.96 -11.33
CA GLY A 61 -9.45 4.79 -9.93
C GLY A 61 -10.41 5.84 -9.41
N GLY A 62 -10.25 7.10 -9.80
CA GLY A 62 -11.18 8.18 -9.46
C GLY A 62 -12.60 7.87 -9.94
N TYR A 63 -12.75 7.53 -11.22
CA TYR A 63 -14.03 7.20 -11.82
C TYR A 63 -14.69 5.96 -11.16
N PHE A 64 -13.91 4.90 -10.90
CA PHE A 64 -14.42 3.72 -10.21
C PHE A 64 -14.83 4.03 -8.78
N SER A 65 -14.04 4.86 -8.08
CA SER A 65 -14.28 5.27 -6.70
C SER A 65 -15.56 6.12 -6.56
N ASP A 66 -15.85 6.94 -7.54
CA ASP A 66 -17.08 7.76 -7.57
C ASP A 66 -18.33 6.91 -7.87
N ARG A 67 -18.22 5.88 -8.72
CA ARG A 67 -19.35 5.02 -9.10
C ARG A 67 -19.63 3.87 -8.14
N LEU A 68 -18.59 3.17 -7.68
CA LEU A 68 -18.71 1.99 -6.82
C LEU A 68 -18.70 2.35 -5.32
N GLY A 69 -18.36 3.59 -4.99
CA GLY A 69 -18.15 4.07 -3.63
C GLY A 69 -16.72 3.83 -3.12
N ARG A 70 -16.22 4.78 -2.32
CA ARG A 70 -14.84 4.80 -1.81
C ARG A 70 -14.43 3.49 -1.14
N ARG A 71 -15.29 3.00 -0.23
CA ARG A 71 -15.07 1.77 0.52
C ARG A 71 -14.94 0.53 -0.36
N SER A 72 -15.82 0.36 -1.36
CA SER A 72 -15.81 -0.80 -2.26
C SER A 72 -14.52 -0.87 -3.07
N VAL A 73 -14.05 0.26 -3.57
CA VAL A 73 -12.78 0.32 -4.30
C VAL A 73 -11.60 0.00 -3.39
N LEU A 74 -11.61 0.46 -2.14
CA LEU A 74 -10.54 0.15 -1.18
C LEU A 74 -10.53 -1.33 -0.78
N ILE A 75 -11.69 -1.98 -0.67
CA ILE A 75 -11.80 -3.44 -0.45
C ILE A 75 -11.12 -4.19 -1.60
N ILE A 76 -11.41 -3.82 -2.84
CA ILE A 76 -10.78 -4.44 -4.01
C ILE A 76 -9.27 -4.14 -4.04
N ALA A 77 -8.89 -2.91 -3.80
CA ALA A 77 -7.49 -2.48 -3.83
C ALA A 77 -6.64 -3.22 -2.78
N THR A 78 -7.13 -3.36 -1.55
CA THR A 78 -6.42 -4.07 -0.47
C THR A 78 -6.28 -5.57 -0.76
N LEU A 79 -7.27 -6.19 -1.38
CA LEU A 79 -7.18 -7.59 -1.85
C LEU A 79 -6.12 -7.74 -2.96
N ILE A 80 -6.09 -6.83 -3.92
CA ILE A 80 -5.09 -6.86 -5.01
C ILE A 80 -3.69 -6.66 -4.42
N ILE A 81 -3.50 -5.74 -3.47
CA ILE A 81 -2.22 -5.56 -2.78
C ILE A 81 -1.81 -6.83 -2.04
N THR A 82 -2.73 -7.44 -1.31
CA THR A 82 -2.46 -8.70 -0.59
C THR A 82 -2.04 -9.80 -1.56
N ALA A 83 -2.78 -9.99 -2.65
CA ALA A 83 -2.44 -10.98 -3.67
C ALA A 83 -1.06 -10.70 -4.29
N GLY A 84 -0.79 -9.45 -4.65
CA GLY A 84 0.51 -9.02 -5.18
C GLY A 84 1.66 -9.27 -4.21
N SER A 85 1.44 -9.01 -2.91
CA SER A 85 2.40 -9.25 -1.84
C SER A 85 2.78 -10.73 -1.71
N VAL A 86 1.78 -11.61 -1.65
CA VAL A 86 1.99 -13.06 -1.61
C VAL A 86 2.71 -13.52 -2.88
N TYR A 87 2.29 -13.02 -4.04
CA TYR A 87 2.89 -13.39 -5.31
C TYR A 87 4.36 -12.95 -5.42
N ILE A 88 4.71 -11.76 -4.92
CA ILE A 88 6.09 -11.28 -4.83
C ILE A 88 6.88 -12.13 -3.82
N GLY A 89 6.32 -12.40 -2.63
CA GLY A 89 7.00 -13.19 -1.61
C GLY A 89 7.32 -14.62 -2.08
N LEU A 90 6.46 -15.21 -2.91
CA LEU A 90 6.65 -16.55 -3.49
C LEU A 90 7.36 -16.54 -4.86
N ALA A 91 7.90 -15.40 -5.29
CA ALA A 91 8.55 -15.31 -6.60
C ALA A 91 9.82 -16.14 -6.67
N THR A 92 9.88 -17.05 -7.66
CA THR A 92 11.04 -17.91 -7.95
C THR A 92 11.73 -17.54 -9.27
N SER A 93 11.21 -16.51 -9.95
CA SER A 93 11.77 -16.02 -11.22
C SER A 93 11.49 -14.52 -11.39
N PRO A 94 12.24 -13.83 -12.26
CA PRO A 94 12.00 -12.44 -12.61
C PRO A 94 10.55 -12.19 -13.09
N PHE A 95 9.98 -13.13 -13.84
CA PHE A 95 8.60 -13.02 -14.33
C PHE A 95 7.59 -12.91 -13.18
N HIS A 96 7.71 -13.76 -12.15
CA HIS A 96 6.82 -13.72 -10.98
C HIS A 96 6.98 -12.40 -10.22
N LEU A 97 8.21 -11.93 -10.06
CA LEU A 97 8.48 -10.66 -9.40
C LEU A 97 7.81 -9.48 -10.11
N PHE A 98 7.96 -9.40 -11.44
CA PHE A 98 7.37 -8.30 -12.22
C PHE A 98 5.85 -8.39 -12.31
N ALA A 99 5.29 -9.59 -12.44
CA ALA A 99 3.84 -9.80 -12.39
C ALA A 99 3.26 -9.36 -11.02
N GLY A 100 3.96 -9.68 -9.93
CA GLY A 100 3.61 -9.20 -8.61
C GLY A 100 3.72 -7.68 -8.46
N ALA A 101 4.74 -7.06 -9.08
CA ALA A 101 4.88 -5.60 -9.12
C ALA A 101 3.72 -4.92 -9.88
N LEU A 102 3.24 -5.54 -10.97
CA LEU A 102 2.05 -5.06 -11.70
C LEU A 102 0.79 -5.10 -10.80
N LEU A 103 0.56 -6.23 -10.11
CA LEU A 103 -0.56 -6.35 -9.16
C LEU A 103 -0.48 -5.32 -8.04
N PHE A 104 0.70 -5.19 -7.43
CA PHE A 104 0.92 -4.20 -6.38
C PHE A 104 0.66 -2.78 -6.87
N GLY A 105 1.20 -2.43 -8.05
CA GLY A 105 0.98 -1.13 -8.66
C GLY A 105 -0.51 -0.83 -8.91
N ALA A 106 -1.26 -1.81 -9.42
CA ALA A 106 -2.70 -1.68 -9.64
C ALA A 106 -3.45 -1.40 -8.32
N GLY A 107 -3.22 -2.20 -7.29
CA GLY A 107 -3.87 -2.04 -5.98
C GLY A 107 -3.51 -0.71 -5.31
N TYR A 108 -2.22 -0.35 -5.30
CA TYR A 108 -1.75 0.91 -4.71
C TYR A 108 -2.26 2.13 -5.48
N GLY A 109 -2.30 2.06 -6.82
CA GLY A 109 -2.82 3.12 -7.68
C GLY A 109 -4.31 3.39 -7.46
N LEU A 110 -5.11 2.35 -7.16
CA LEU A 110 -6.53 2.48 -6.81
C LEU A 110 -6.71 3.02 -5.38
N SER A 111 -5.89 2.56 -4.42
CA SER A 111 -6.09 2.89 -3.00
C SER A 111 -5.79 4.35 -2.68
N SER A 112 -4.67 4.88 -3.15
CA SER A 112 -4.20 6.23 -2.78
C SER A 112 -5.22 7.34 -3.07
N PRO A 113 -5.74 7.52 -4.31
CA PRO A 113 -6.74 8.56 -4.58
C PRO A 113 -8.05 8.31 -3.84
N SER A 114 -8.47 7.05 -3.67
CA SER A 114 -9.72 6.70 -2.98
C SER A 114 -9.65 7.02 -1.48
N ILE A 115 -8.49 6.82 -0.83
CA ILE A 115 -8.29 7.17 0.59
C ILE A 115 -8.39 8.68 0.78
N PHE A 116 -7.70 9.48 -0.05
CA PHE A 116 -7.75 10.94 0.06
C PHE A 116 -9.14 11.51 -0.27
N ALA A 117 -9.81 10.97 -1.29
CA ALA A 117 -11.17 11.36 -1.59
C ALA A 117 -12.12 11.05 -0.43
N TRP A 118 -12.02 9.85 0.16
CA TRP A 118 -12.86 9.48 1.30
C TRP A 118 -12.54 10.31 2.55
N ALA A 119 -11.28 10.63 2.80
CA ALA A 119 -10.91 11.54 3.88
C ALA A 119 -11.51 12.94 3.70
N THR A 120 -11.57 13.43 2.45
CA THR A 120 -12.23 14.69 2.11
C THR A 120 -13.74 14.63 2.35
N ASP A 121 -14.38 13.50 1.98
CA ASP A 121 -15.81 13.29 2.15
C ASP A 121 -16.22 13.22 3.64
N LEU A 122 -15.34 12.70 4.51
CA LEU A 122 -15.57 12.54 5.95
C LEU A 122 -15.26 13.80 6.77
N ALA A 123 -14.35 14.64 6.29
CA ALA A 123 -13.87 15.78 7.03
C ALA A 123 -14.82 16.98 6.89
N PRO A 124 -15.16 17.69 7.98
CA PRO A 124 -15.79 19.00 7.91
C PRO A 124 -14.96 19.98 7.06
N ASP A 125 -15.59 20.87 6.33
CA ASP A 125 -14.93 21.79 5.39
C ASP A 125 -13.79 22.58 6.04
N GLN A 126 -13.99 23.06 7.26
CA GLN A 126 -13.00 23.80 8.04
C GLN A 126 -11.81 22.93 8.51
N ASN A 127 -11.95 21.60 8.51
CA ASN A 127 -10.97 20.67 9.04
C ASN A 127 -10.25 19.85 7.95
N ARG A 128 -10.52 20.10 6.67
CA ARG A 128 -9.90 19.34 5.56
C ARG A 128 -8.39 19.34 5.61
N GLY A 129 -7.76 20.47 5.95
CA GLY A 129 -6.30 20.52 6.11
C GLY A 129 -5.78 19.57 7.20
N ARG A 130 -6.46 19.52 8.36
CA ARG A 130 -6.12 18.56 9.44
C ARG A 130 -6.36 17.11 9.04
N ALA A 131 -7.43 16.85 8.31
CA ALA A 131 -7.72 15.52 7.78
C ALA A 131 -6.59 15.02 6.86
N PHE A 132 -6.15 15.85 5.93
CA PHE A 132 -5.00 15.52 5.06
C PHE A 132 -3.73 15.28 5.87
N SER A 133 -3.41 16.16 6.82
CA SER A 133 -2.23 15.99 7.69
C SER A 133 -2.27 14.69 8.45
N THR A 134 -3.45 14.29 8.99
CA THR A 134 -3.63 13.03 9.71
C THR A 134 -3.38 11.82 8.82
N VAL A 135 -3.91 11.82 7.60
CA VAL A 135 -3.71 10.74 6.62
C VAL A 135 -2.26 10.69 6.15
N PHE A 136 -1.61 11.83 5.93
CA PHE A 136 -0.19 11.89 5.56
C PHE A 136 0.73 11.40 6.69
N MET A 137 0.44 11.72 7.95
CA MET A 137 1.19 11.15 9.09
C MET A 137 1.11 9.62 9.09
N ALA A 138 -0.07 9.05 8.85
CA ALA A 138 -0.22 7.61 8.77
C ALA A 138 0.54 7.00 7.57
N LEU A 139 0.58 7.71 6.44
CA LEU A 139 1.35 7.31 5.26
C LEU A 139 2.84 7.22 5.61
N GLU A 140 3.42 8.25 6.20
CA GLU A 140 4.85 8.29 6.56
C GLU A 140 5.19 7.26 7.64
N ILE A 141 4.36 7.13 8.66
CA ILE A 141 4.52 6.11 9.72
C ILE A 141 4.46 4.71 9.10
N GLY A 142 3.49 4.45 8.22
CA GLY A 142 3.36 3.17 7.55
C GLY A 142 4.60 2.82 6.73
N ILE A 143 5.09 3.74 5.89
CA ILE A 143 6.31 3.54 5.10
C ILE A 143 7.51 3.27 6.01
N GLY A 144 7.71 4.11 7.03
CA GLY A 144 8.84 3.98 7.94
C GLY A 144 8.83 2.66 8.71
N LEU A 145 7.68 2.29 9.30
CA LEU A 145 7.53 1.02 10.01
C LEU A 145 7.70 -0.18 9.09
N GLY A 146 7.14 -0.11 7.88
CA GLY A 146 7.27 -1.17 6.89
C GLY A 146 8.73 -1.39 6.48
N ALA A 147 9.44 -0.33 6.13
CA ALA A 147 10.86 -0.40 5.77
C ALA A 147 11.71 -0.93 6.94
N PHE A 148 11.47 -0.43 8.15
CA PHE A 148 12.22 -0.84 9.34
C PHE A 148 11.97 -2.32 9.70
N LEU A 149 10.71 -2.72 9.86
CA LEU A 149 10.38 -4.10 10.25
C LEU A 149 10.68 -5.09 9.12
N GLY A 150 10.44 -4.72 7.87
CA GLY A 150 10.84 -5.53 6.71
C GLY A 150 12.35 -5.76 6.68
N GLY A 151 13.14 -4.71 6.91
CA GLY A 151 14.60 -4.81 7.00
C GLY A 151 15.06 -5.70 8.16
N GLN A 152 14.41 -5.64 9.32
CA GLN A 152 14.72 -6.52 10.45
C GLN A 152 14.40 -8.00 10.15
N ILE A 153 13.28 -8.28 9.48
CA ILE A 153 12.91 -9.64 9.07
C ILE A 153 13.90 -10.15 8.03
N TYR A 154 14.25 -9.34 7.05
CA TYR A 154 15.21 -9.71 6.00
C TYR A 154 16.60 -10.01 6.59
N ALA A 155 17.10 -9.17 7.50
CA ALA A 155 18.40 -9.30 8.20
C ALA A 155 19.60 -9.61 7.28
N GLY A 156 19.51 -9.25 6.00
CA GLY A 156 20.56 -9.53 5.00
C GLY A 156 20.51 -10.94 4.39
N ASP A 157 19.52 -11.75 4.76
CA ASP A 157 19.36 -13.12 4.26
C ASP A 157 18.21 -13.20 3.25
N ALA A 158 18.53 -13.63 2.02
CA ALA A 158 17.56 -13.74 0.93
C ALA A 158 16.45 -14.77 1.22
N ASP A 159 16.71 -15.77 2.05
CA ASP A 159 15.74 -16.80 2.43
C ASP A 159 14.60 -16.22 3.29
N ASN A 160 14.80 -15.04 3.89
CA ASN A 160 13.79 -14.33 4.67
C ASN A 160 12.91 -13.39 3.83
N LEU A 161 13.24 -13.13 2.56
CA LEU A 161 12.45 -12.25 1.69
C LEU A 161 10.98 -12.69 1.57
N PRO A 162 10.67 -14.00 1.36
CA PRO A 162 9.28 -14.46 1.35
C PRO A 162 8.52 -14.07 2.61
N LEU A 163 9.13 -14.27 3.78
CA LEU A 163 8.51 -13.94 5.07
C LEU A 163 8.25 -12.43 5.21
N ALA A 164 9.19 -11.58 4.79
CA ALA A 164 9.05 -10.13 4.86
C ALA A 164 7.90 -9.64 3.96
N PHE A 165 7.84 -10.11 2.71
CA PHE A 165 6.77 -9.70 1.78
C PHE A 165 5.40 -10.25 2.18
N ILE A 166 5.29 -11.55 2.51
CA ILE A 166 4.02 -12.15 2.93
C ILE A 166 3.54 -11.53 4.24
N GLY A 167 4.44 -11.32 5.21
CA GLY A 167 4.13 -10.64 6.46
C GLY A 167 3.59 -9.23 6.26
N ALA A 168 4.17 -8.48 5.32
CA ALA A 168 3.65 -7.17 4.95
C ALA A 168 2.28 -7.26 4.24
N GLY A 169 2.04 -8.32 3.46
CA GLY A 169 0.75 -8.60 2.85
C GLY A 169 -0.35 -8.84 3.87
N VAL A 170 -0.02 -9.43 5.02
CA VAL A 170 -0.97 -9.58 6.14
C VAL A 170 -1.48 -8.22 6.62
N MET A 171 -0.65 -7.18 6.63
CA MET A 171 -1.10 -5.83 6.99
C MET A 171 -2.14 -5.29 5.99
N ALA A 172 -1.92 -5.47 4.68
CA ALA A 172 -2.91 -5.10 3.67
C ALA A 172 -4.21 -5.92 3.81
N PHE A 173 -4.10 -7.21 4.14
CA PHE A 173 -5.25 -8.07 4.40
C PHE A 173 -6.02 -7.65 5.67
N LEU A 174 -5.33 -7.21 6.72
CA LEU A 174 -5.99 -6.60 7.89
C LEU A 174 -6.76 -5.34 7.50
N GLY A 175 -6.24 -4.55 6.56
CA GLY A 175 -6.95 -3.41 5.97
C GLY A 175 -8.24 -3.84 5.26
N PHE A 176 -8.20 -4.93 4.49
CA PHE A 176 -9.39 -5.52 3.88
C PHE A 176 -10.42 -5.94 4.93
N ILE A 177 -10.01 -6.71 5.94
CA ILE A 177 -10.91 -7.14 7.03
C ILE A 177 -11.49 -5.92 7.74
N TYR A 178 -10.68 -4.94 8.09
CA TYR A 178 -11.13 -3.72 8.76
C TYR A 178 -12.23 -3.01 7.95
N LEU A 179 -12.05 -2.91 6.64
CA LEU A 179 -13.03 -2.32 5.73
C LEU A 179 -14.34 -3.11 5.66
N LEU A 180 -14.34 -4.42 5.87
CA LEU A 180 -15.58 -5.21 5.89
C LEU A 180 -16.47 -4.91 7.09
N PHE A 181 -15.89 -4.51 8.24
CA PHE A 181 -16.62 -4.24 9.47
C PHE A 181 -16.93 -2.76 9.68
N LYS A 182 -16.29 -1.85 8.95
CA LYS A 182 -16.56 -0.41 9.03
C LYS A 182 -17.50 0.02 7.91
N LYS A 183 -18.62 0.63 8.29
CA LYS A 183 -19.58 1.24 7.36
C LYS A 183 -19.22 2.69 7.12
#